data_19dfd1dfe5b200fbefd3ab7feace5df5
#
_entry.id   19dfd1dfe5b200fbefd3ab7feace5df5
#
_cell.length_a   1.000
_cell.length_b   1.000
_cell.length_c   1.000
_cell.angle_alpha   90.00
_cell.angle_beta   90.00
_cell.angle_gamma   90.00
#
_symmetry.space_group_name_H-M   'P 1'
#
loop_
_entity.id
_entity.type
_entity.pdbx_description
1 polymer ?
#
loop_
_entity_poly.entity_id
_entity_poly.type
_entity_poly.pdbx_seq_one_letter_code
_entity_poly.pdbx_strand_id
1 'polypeptide(L)'
;MTDLAILHVCSPNIGEAQILSVVNAAKALCGYLSVFVIGTSAVPPIGAHVSNVSVPWMKERQRDQAQIDKTVRELEGFLAGTGIPYNVESAYTEVFSVDNEVDRRARLADLVMIGADLLGDQNTLEAVLDGAWFHADVPVLFDPAASLVFDNPTVMIAWQETAEASSAVRASVPLLKLAGSVHIVIVDDNRDLRDPAPGLLSYLSSRGVENLSAEVVPRNDRLVTHVLDDHAERVGANLVVMGAYGHARLREWVFGGVTRSVVQHLTRPTFMAR
;
A
#
# COMPACT_ATOMS: atom_id res chain seq x y z
N MET A 1 -7.10 13.55 -17.77
CA MET A 1 -7.31 12.19 -17.27
C MET A 1 -5.95 11.69 -16.85
N THR A 2 -5.79 11.23 -15.64
CA THR A 2 -4.50 10.72 -15.11
C THR A 2 -4.51 9.22 -15.32
N ASP A 3 -3.84 8.75 -16.37
CA ASP A 3 -3.68 7.32 -16.64
C ASP A 3 -2.58 6.80 -15.69
N LEU A 4 -2.96 6.22 -14.53
CA LEU A 4 -1.99 5.68 -13.58
C LEU A 4 -1.68 4.20 -13.88
N ALA A 5 -0.41 3.85 -13.83
CA ALA A 5 0.02 2.46 -13.83
C ALA A 5 -0.04 1.92 -12.40
N ILE A 6 -0.91 0.96 -12.15
CA ILE A 6 -1.12 0.33 -10.84
C ILE A 6 -0.50 -1.06 -10.86
N LEU A 7 0.42 -1.33 -9.94
CA LEU A 7 0.94 -2.66 -9.66
C LEU A 7 0.24 -3.23 -8.43
N HIS A 8 -0.59 -4.25 -8.61
CA HIS A 8 -1.13 -5.01 -7.49
C HIS A 8 -0.27 -6.22 -7.19
N VAL A 9 0.35 -6.25 -6.02
CA VAL A 9 1.11 -7.41 -5.54
C VAL A 9 0.23 -8.24 -4.63
N CYS A 10 0.09 -9.53 -4.93
CA CYS A 10 -0.79 -10.44 -4.21
C CYS A 10 -0.19 -11.83 -4.02
N SER A 11 -0.70 -12.56 -3.06
CA SER A 11 -0.39 -13.98 -2.84
C SER A 11 -1.21 -14.88 -3.78
N PRO A 12 -0.85 -16.16 -3.94
CA PRO A 12 -1.66 -17.12 -4.68
C PRO A 12 -3.05 -17.39 -4.07
N ASN A 13 -3.32 -16.87 -2.88
CA ASN A 13 -4.58 -17.03 -2.16
C ASN A 13 -5.46 -15.77 -2.15
N ILE A 14 -5.24 -14.88 -3.11
CA ILE A 14 -6.04 -13.64 -3.22
C ILE A 14 -7.53 -13.93 -3.32
N GLY A 15 -8.34 -13.16 -2.58
CA GLY A 15 -9.80 -13.26 -2.60
C GLY A 15 -10.46 -12.40 -3.68
N GLU A 16 -11.66 -12.80 -4.12
CA GLU A 16 -12.42 -12.09 -5.14
C GLU A 16 -12.71 -10.62 -4.76
N ALA A 17 -13.05 -10.35 -3.50
CA ALA A 17 -13.30 -8.98 -3.04
C ALA A 17 -12.08 -8.07 -3.22
N GLN A 18 -10.87 -8.60 -3.01
CA GLN A 18 -9.62 -7.85 -3.19
C GLN A 18 -9.40 -7.50 -4.67
N ILE A 19 -9.62 -8.44 -5.57
CA ILE A 19 -9.50 -8.19 -7.01
C ILE A 19 -10.55 -7.18 -7.49
N LEU A 20 -11.77 -7.24 -6.99
CA LEU A 20 -12.80 -6.23 -7.28
C LEU A 20 -12.37 -4.83 -6.81
N SER A 21 -11.82 -4.70 -5.60
CA SER A 21 -11.31 -3.42 -5.09
C SER A 21 -10.23 -2.85 -6.01
N VAL A 22 -9.27 -3.65 -6.44
CA VAL A 22 -8.19 -3.24 -7.34
C VAL A 22 -8.70 -2.85 -8.72
N VAL A 23 -9.66 -3.60 -9.28
CA VAL A 23 -10.32 -3.25 -10.55
C VAL A 23 -11.06 -1.93 -10.44
N ASN A 24 -11.75 -1.68 -9.33
CA ASN A 24 -12.43 -0.42 -9.09
C ASN A 24 -11.43 0.75 -8.97
N ALA A 25 -10.27 0.52 -8.34
CA ALA A 25 -9.18 1.49 -8.30
C ALA A 25 -8.69 1.84 -9.71
N ALA A 26 -8.41 0.83 -10.54
CA ALA A 26 -7.96 1.03 -11.91
C ALA A 26 -9.00 1.80 -12.75
N LYS A 27 -10.29 1.48 -12.60
CA LYS A 27 -11.38 2.20 -13.28
C LYS A 27 -11.48 3.65 -12.82
N ALA A 28 -11.46 3.93 -11.52
CA ALA A 28 -11.61 5.26 -10.96
C ALA A 28 -10.42 6.18 -11.33
N LEU A 29 -9.23 5.61 -11.44
CA LEU A 29 -7.99 6.31 -11.76
C LEU A 29 -7.65 6.26 -13.26
N CYS A 30 -8.55 5.71 -14.10
CA CYS A 30 -8.35 5.52 -15.54
C CYS A 30 -7.03 4.80 -15.85
N GLY A 31 -6.69 3.78 -15.05
CA GLY A 31 -5.34 3.23 -14.99
C GLY A 31 -5.16 1.94 -15.79
N TYR A 32 -3.88 1.58 -15.99
CA TYR A 32 -3.41 0.27 -16.40
C TYR A 32 -3.17 -0.58 -15.14
N LEU A 33 -3.66 -1.81 -15.12
CA LEU A 33 -3.49 -2.72 -13.98
C LEU A 33 -2.49 -3.84 -14.30
N SER A 34 -1.37 -3.86 -13.59
CA SER A 34 -0.46 -5.01 -13.54
C SER A 34 -0.72 -5.79 -12.26
N VAL A 35 -1.09 -7.07 -12.36
CA VAL A 35 -1.25 -7.96 -11.21
C VAL A 35 -0.04 -8.88 -11.14
N PHE A 36 0.64 -8.88 -10.01
CA PHE A 36 1.79 -9.71 -9.74
C PHE A 36 1.51 -10.70 -8.63
N VAL A 37 1.35 -11.97 -9.00
CA VAL A 37 1.13 -13.09 -8.06
C VAL A 37 2.47 -13.60 -7.59
N ILE A 38 2.79 -13.43 -6.30
CA ILE A 38 4.04 -13.88 -5.72
C ILE A 38 3.84 -15.03 -4.75
N GLY A 39 4.50 -16.15 -5.03
CA GLY A 39 4.63 -17.28 -4.11
C GLY A 39 6.06 -17.37 -3.57
N THR A 40 6.16 -17.67 -2.29
CA THR A 40 7.46 -17.81 -1.63
C THR A 40 7.75 -19.25 -1.30
N SER A 41 8.99 -19.69 -1.56
CA SER A 41 9.47 -21.02 -1.22
C SER A 41 10.32 -21.02 0.03
N ALA A 42 10.22 -22.06 0.83
CA ALA A 42 11.23 -22.33 1.84
C ALA A 42 12.60 -22.60 1.20
N VAL A 43 13.66 -22.11 1.85
CA VAL A 43 15.03 -22.41 1.43
C VAL A 43 15.23 -23.94 1.41
N PRO A 44 15.86 -24.51 0.36
CA PRO A 44 16.12 -25.95 0.31
C PRO A 44 16.86 -26.38 1.59
N PRO A 45 16.48 -27.51 2.21
CA PRO A 45 17.20 -28.01 3.36
C PRO A 45 18.63 -28.39 2.95
N ILE A 46 19.60 -27.61 3.39
CA ILE A 46 21.03 -27.81 3.15
C ILE A 46 21.49 -28.91 4.14
N GLY A 47 21.51 -30.14 3.70
CA GLY A 47 22.14 -31.26 4.45
C GLY A 47 23.56 -31.53 3.95
N ALA A 48 24.39 -32.13 4.78
CA ALA A 48 25.80 -32.46 4.47
C ALA A 48 26.00 -33.42 3.27
N HIS A 49 24.91 -33.87 2.66
CA HIS A 49 24.91 -34.66 1.41
C HIS A 49 23.93 -34.02 0.41
N VAL A 50 24.48 -33.24 -0.52
CA VAL A 50 23.80 -32.50 -1.56
C VAL A 50 22.97 -33.35 -2.56
N SER A 51 22.96 -34.67 -2.41
CA SER A 51 22.31 -35.57 -3.37
C SER A 51 20.84 -35.90 -3.12
N ASN A 52 20.24 -35.44 -2.00
CA ASN A 52 18.84 -35.73 -1.70
C ASN A 52 18.08 -34.49 -1.26
N VAL A 53 17.63 -33.69 -2.24
CA VAL A 53 16.51 -32.79 -2.00
C VAL A 53 15.32 -33.64 -1.56
N SER A 54 14.73 -33.36 -0.38
CA SER A 54 13.71 -34.24 0.19
C SER A 54 12.47 -34.27 -0.75
N VAL A 55 11.97 -35.50 -0.98
CA VAL A 55 10.73 -35.71 -1.78
C VAL A 55 9.56 -34.87 -1.27
N PRO A 56 9.36 -34.67 0.04
CA PRO A 56 8.35 -33.74 0.56
C PRO A 56 8.52 -32.30 0.08
N TRP A 57 9.72 -31.74 0.12
CA TRP A 57 10.00 -30.36 -0.34
C TRP A 57 9.70 -30.19 -1.85
N MET A 58 10.07 -31.16 -2.68
CA MET A 58 9.74 -31.12 -4.12
C MET A 58 8.23 -31.17 -4.37
N LYS A 59 7.49 -31.97 -3.59
CA LYS A 59 6.02 -32.07 -3.71
C LYS A 59 5.33 -30.79 -3.27
N GLU A 60 5.81 -30.15 -2.21
CA GLU A 60 5.32 -28.86 -1.74
C GLU A 60 5.52 -27.81 -2.83
N ARG A 61 6.73 -27.67 -3.35
CA ARG A 61 7.05 -26.76 -4.45
C ARG A 61 6.16 -26.95 -5.69
N GLN A 62 5.87 -28.21 -6.06
CA GLN A 62 4.97 -28.51 -7.18
C GLN A 62 3.51 -28.08 -6.89
N ARG A 63 3.06 -28.22 -5.64
CA ARG A 63 1.71 -27.78 -5.24
C ARG A 63 1.61 -26.26 -5.27
N ASP A 64 2.61 -25.57 -4.74
CA ASP A 64 2.66 -24.10 -4.71
C ASP A 64 2.66 -23.54 -6.12
N GLN A 65 3.50 -24.10 -7.02
CA GLN A 65 3.53 -23.69 -8.41
C GLN A 65 2.19 -23.93 -9.11
N ALA A 66 1.56 -25.09 -8.88
CA ALA A 66 0.24 -25.40 -9.45
C ALA A 66 -0.85 -24.45 -8.93
N GLN A 67 -0.76 -24.01 -7.68
CA GLN A 67 -1.67 -23.00 -7.11
C GLN A 67 -1.47 -21.64 -7.76
N ILE A 68 -0.21 -21.20 -7.95
CA ILE A 68 0.12 -19.96 -8.65
C ILE A 68 -0.45 -19.99 -10.06
N ASP A 69 -0.18 -21.04 -10.83
CA ASP A 69 -0.66 -21.20 -12.21
C ASP A 69 -2.20 -21.21 -12.29
N LYS A 70 -2.86 -21.77 -11.29
CA LYS A 70 -4.32 -21.74 -11.18
C LYS A 70 -4.81 -20.31 -10.94
N THR A 71 -4.24 -19.61 -9.97
CA THR A 71 -4.62 -18.23 -9.63
C THR A 71 -4.39 -17.28 -10.80
N VAL A 72 -3.28 -17.41 -11.53
CA VAL A 72 -3.01 -16.61 -12.74
C VAL A 72 -4.13 -16.79 -13.77
N ARG A 73 -4.51 -18.05 -14.08
CA ARG A 73 -5.61 -18.31 -15.04
C ARG A 73 -6.96 -17.77 -14.57
N GLU A 74 -7.26 -17.86 -13.28
CA GLU A 74 -8.50 -17.32 -12.70
C GLU A 74 -8.53 -15.78 -12.80
N LEU A 75 -7.41 -15.12 -12.51
CA LEU A 75 -7.25 -13.67 -12.63
C LEU A 75 -7.37 -13.20 -14.08
N GLU A 76 -6.70 -13.86 -15.04
CA GLU A 76 -6.81 -13.55 -16.46
C GLU A 76 -8.26 -13.69 -16.96
N GLY A 77 -8.93 -14.76 -16.56
CA GLY A 77 -10.34 -14.98 -16.90
C GLY A 77 -11.27 -13.92 -16.33
N PHE A 78 -11.04 -13.50 -15.09
CA PHE A 78 -11.81 -12.44 -14.43
C PHE A 78 -11.55 -11.07 -15.07
N LEU A 79 -10.30 -10.71 -15.26
CA LEU A 79 -9.88 -9.40 -15.76
C LEU A 79 -10.27 -9.17 -17.21
N ALA A 80 -10.31 -10.22 -18.05
CA ALA A 80 -10.75 -10.14 -19.44
C ALA A 80 -12.17 -9.54 -19.59
N GLY A 81 -13.05 -9.74 -18.60
CA GLY A 81 -14.41 -9.19 -18.58
C GLY A 81 -14.54 -7.77 -18.06
N THR A 82 -13.47 -7.14 -17.54
CA THR A 82 -13.55 -5.86 -16.81
C THR A 82 -13.50 -4.61 -17.70
N GLY A 83 -12.95 -4.75 -18.91
CA GLY A 83 -12.77 -3.65 -19.88
C GLY A 83 -11.61 -2.69 -19.54
N ILE A 84 -10.78 -3.00 -18.51
CA ILE A 84 -9.56 -2.26 -18.22
C ILE A 84 -8.36 -2.90 -18.92
N PRO A 85 -7.35 -2.12 -19.31
CA PRO A 85 -6.08 -2.69 -19.78
C PRO A 85 -5.35 -3.34 -18.61
N TYR A 86 -4.90 -4.58 -18.78
CA TYR A 86 -4.26 -5.33 -17.70
C TYR A 86 -3.12 -6.23 -18.18
N ASN A 87 -2.30 -6.64 -17.22
CA ASN A 87 -1.31 -7.70 -17.34
C ASN A 87 -1.33 -8.56 -16.07
N VAL A 88 -1.08 -9.86 -16.18
CA VAL A 88 -0.92 -10.77 -15.03
C VAL A 88 0.40 -11.47 -15.15
N GLU A 89 1.24 -11.34 -14.14
CA GLU A 89 2.52 -12.01 -14.03
C GLU A 89 2.61 -12.80 -12.72
N SER A 90 3.51 -13.74 -12.66
CA SER A 90 3.79 -14.47 -11.43
C SER A 90 5.26 -14.77 -11.25
N ALA A 91 5.66 -14.98 -9.99
CA ALA A 91 6.95 -15.54 -9.63
C ALA A 91 6.82 -16.48 -8.45
N TYR A 92 7.67 -17.50 -8.42
CA TYR A 92 7.86 -18.39 -7.29
C TYR A 92 9.33 -18.35 -6.89
N THR A 93 9.63 -17.70 -5.77
CA THR A 93 11.01 -17.39 -5.39
C THR A 93 11.22 -17.50 -3.88
N GLU A 94 12.44 -17.41 -3.42
CA GLU A 94 12.75 -17.30 -1.99
C GLU A 94 12.43 -15.87 -1.50
N VAL A 95 12.05 -15.73 -0.22
CA VAL A 95 11.64 -14.45 0.39
C VAL A 95 12.68 -13.35 0.18
N PHE A 96 13.96 -13.67 0.27
CA PHE A 96 15.06 -12.71 0.10
C PHE A 96 15.26 -12.18 -1.35
N SER A 97 14.50 -12.68 -2.32
CA SER A 97 14.51 -12.21 -3.71
C SER A 97 13.21 -11.50 -4.09
N VAL A 98 12.24 -11.44 -3.19
CA VAL A 98 10.94 -10.80 -3.44
C VAL A 98 11.09 -9.32 -3.72
N ASP A 99 11.95 -8.63 -2.97
CA ASP A 99 12.27 -7.21 -3.14
C ASP A 99 12.69 -6.87 -4.57
N ASN A 100 13.60 -7.67 -5.14
CA ASN A 100 14.07 -7.50 -6.52
C ASN A 100 12.97 -7.77 -7.55
N GLU A 101 12.11 -8.77 -7.32
CA GLU A 101 10.96 -9.07 -8.19
C GLU A 101 9.94 -7.94 -8.20
N VAL A 102 9.70 -7.32 -7.05
CA VAL A 102 8.80 -6.17 -6.89
C VAL A 102 9.44 -4.91 -7.47
N ASP A 103 10.70 -4.60 -7.13
CA ASP A 103 11.45 -3.44 -7.64
C ASP A 103 11.35 -3.34 -9.17
N ARG A 104 11.68 -4.43 -9.86
CA ARG A 104 11.70 -4.48 -11.31
C ARG A 104 10.35 -4.08 -11.95
N ARG A 105 9.22 -4.42 -11.31
CA ARG A 105 7.87 -4.10 -11.77
C ARG A 105 7.40 -2.75 -11.28
N ALA A 106 7.71 -2.42 -10.04
CA ALA A 106 7.29 -1.17 -9.41
C ALA A 106 7.90 0.06 -10.09
N ARG A 107 9.11 -0.05 -10.66
CA ARG A 107 9.74 1.05 -11.43
C ARG A 107 8.92 1.54 -12.63
N LEU A 108 7.94 0.77 -13.09
CA LEU A 108 7.03 1.12 -14.17
C LEU A 108 5.60 1.35 -13.68
N ALA A 109 5.43 1.51 -12.36
CA ALA A 109 4.15 1.78 -11.72
C ALA A 109 4.16 3.14 -11.03
N ASP A 110 3.00 3.78 -10.99
CA ASP A 110 2.76 5.02 -10.22
C ASP A 110 2.25 4.71 -8.80
N LEU A 111 1.75 3.50 -8.59
CA LEU A 111 1.16 3.05 -7.33
C LEU A 111 1.30 1.53 -7.18
N VAL A 112 1.74 1.09 -6.01
CA VAL A 112 1.66 -0.32 -5.60
C VAL A 112 0.44 -0.51 -4.70
N MET A 113 -0.40 -1.52 -4.96
CA MET A 113 -1.53 -1.88 -4.10
C MET A 113 -1.28 -3.22 -3.42
N ILE A 114 -1.58 -3.29 -2.12
CA ILE A 114 -1.43 -4.48 -1.27
C ILE A 114 -2.74 -4.75 -0.55
N GLY A 115 -3.22 -6.00 -0.62
CA GLY A 115 -4.43 -6.45 0.04
C GLY A 115 -4.20 -7.25 1.33
N ALA A 116 -5.31 -7.71 1.90
CA ALA A 116 -5.33 -8.50 3.13
C ALA A 116 -4.51 -9.80 3.04
N ASP A 117 -4.42 -10.37 1.86
CA ASP A 117 -3.76 -11.64 1.58
C ASP A 117 -2.24 -11.62 1.85
N LEU A 118 -1.59 -10.44 1.69
CA LEU A 118 -0.17 -10.26 2.02
C LEU A 118 0.05 -9.74 3.45
N LEU A 119 -0.92 -9.06 4.04
CA LEU A 119 -0.78 -8.49 5.40
C LEU A 119 -0.58 -9.57 6.48
N GLY A 120 -1.01 -10.81 6.21
CA GLY A 120 -0.82 -11.96 7.09
C GLY A 120 0.57 -12.62 7.02
N ASP A 121 1.37 -12.34 5.99
CA ASP A 121 2.74 -12.85 5.81
C ASP A 121 3.76 -11.71 5.95
N GLN A 122 4.20 -11.49 7.18
CA GLN A 122 5.09 -10.38 7.51
C GLN A 122 6.40 -10.40 6.71
N ASN A 123 7.00 -11.55 6.49
CA ASN A 123 8.29 -11.65 5.78
C ASN A 123 8.15 -11.28 4.31
N THR A 124 7.13 -11.79 3.65
CA THR A 124 6.84 -11.44 2.25
C THR A 124 6.43 -9.98 2.12
N LEU A 125 5.59 -9.48 3.04
CA LEU A 125 5.18 -8.08 3.07
C LEU A 125 6.37 -7.13 3.23
N GLU A 126 7.28 -7.41 4.16
CA GLU A 126 8.50 -6.60 4.37
C GLU A 126 9.33 -6.54 3.07
N ALA A 127 9.56 -7.66 2.42
CA ALA A 127 10.31 -7.69 1.16
C ALA A 127 9.58 -6.97 0.01
N VAL A 128 8.25 -7.05 -0.06
CA VAL A 128 7.44 -6.28 -1.03
C VAL A 128 7.60 -4.77 -0.79
N LEU A 129 7.56 -4.34 0.47
CA LEU A 129 7.71 -2.92 0.84
C LEU A 129 9.14 -2.43 0.59
N ASP A 130 10.15 -3.26 0.82
CA ASP A 130 11.54 -2.93 0.48
C ASP A 130 11.69 -2.67 -1.02
N GLY A 131 11.14 -3.54 -1.85
CA GLY A 131 11.14 -3.36 -3.31
C GLY A 131 10.41 -2.10 -3.76
N ALA A 132 9.20 -1.85 -3.21
CA ALA A 132 8.38 -0.70 -3.59
C ALA A 132 8.95 0.63 -3.09
N TRP A 133 9.28 0.74 -1.80
CA TRP A 133 9.66 2.01 -1.19
C TRP A 133 11.14 2.34 -1.30
N PHE A 134 12.03 1.34 -1.12
CA PHE A 134 13.47 1.62 -1.01
C PHE A 134 14.22 1.41 -2.32
N HIS A 135 13.73 0.58 -3.21
CA HIS A 135 14.35 0.34 -4.51
C HIS A 135 13.67 1.13 -5.63
N ALA A 136 12.35 1.08 -5.72
CA ALA A 136 11.58 1.72 -6.80
C ALA A 136 11.09 3.14 -6.46
N ASP A 137 11.03 3.53 -5.17
CA ASP A 137 10.50 4.83 -4.69
C ASP A 137 9.05 5.08 -5.12
N VAL A 138 8.19 4.06 -5.01
CA VAL A 138 6.80 4.08 -5.44
C VAL A 138 5.88 4.06 -4.20
N PRO A 139 4.82 4.89 -4.16
CA PRO A 139 3.85 4.88 -3.07
C PRO A 139 3.11 3.54 -2.98
N VAL A 140 2.67 3.21 -1.77
CA VAL A 140 1.89 1.99 -1.50
C VAL A 140 0.53 2.34 -0.94
N LEU A 141 -0.51 1.75 -1.49
CA LEU A 141 -1.88 1.78 -0.99
C LEU A 141 -2.25 0.42 -0.41
N PHE A 142 -2.45 0.37 0.88
CA PHE A 142 -2.96 -0.79 1.60
C PHE A 142 -4.48 -0.77 1.60
N ASP A 143 -5.10 -1.91 1.30
CA ASP A 143 -6.55 -2.10 1.40
C ASP A 143 -6.86 -3.39 2.17
N PRO A 144 -6.81 -3.35 3.52
CA PRO A 144 -6.87 -4.53 4.37
C PRO A 144 -8.21 -5.27 4.34
N ALA A 145 -9.28 -4.59 3.95
CA ALA A 145 -10.63 -5.12 3.96
C ALA A 145 -11.34 -5.07 2.61
N ALA A 146 -10.62 -4.79 1.52
CA ALA A 146 -11.20 -4.52 0.20
C ALA A 146 -12.34 -3.47 0.26
N SER A 147 -12.10 -2.42 1.05
CA SER A 147 -13.10 -1.42 1.42
C SER A 147 -12.86 -0.04 0.79
N LEU A 148 -11.94 0.05 -0.16
CA LEU A 148 -11.60 1.31 -0.83
C LEU A 148 -12.80 1.89 -1.58
N VAL A 149 -13.11 3.15 -1.31
CA VAL A 149 -14.23 3.90 -1.89
C VAL A 149 -13.68 4.97 -2.83
N PHE A 150 -14.30 5.11 -4.01
CA PHE A 150 -13.90 6.10 -5.03
C PHE A 150 -14.99 7.13 -5.34
N ASP A 151 -16.21 6.93 -4.86
CA ASP A 151 -17.31 7.88 -5.04
C ASP A 151 -17.40 8.78 -3.80
N ASN A 152 -16.87 9.99 -3.94
CA ASN A 152 -16.84 11.02 -2.91
C ASN A 152 -16.28 10.54 -1.54
N PRO A 153 -15.13 9.83 -1.47
CA PRO A 153 -14.60 9.38 -0.20
C PRO A 153 -14.24 10.55 0.73
N THR A 154 -14.37 10.33 2.02
CA THR A 154 -13.74 11.19 3.03
C THR A 154 -12.29 10.76 3.22
N VAL A 155 -11.35 11.67 2.98
CA VAL A 155 -9.92 11.39 3.10
C VAL A 155 -9.34 12.15 4.28
N MET A 156 -8.56 11.47 5.11
CA MET A 156 -7.75 12.09 6.16
C MET A 156 -6.28 12.12 5.73
N ILE A 157 -5.64 13.27 5.82
CA ILE A 157 -4.19 13.43 5.64
C ILE A 157 -3.55 13.60 7.01
N ALA A 158 -2.74 12.62 7.46
CA ALA A 158 -1.90 12.77 8.63
C ALA A 158 -0.66 13.58 8.24
N TRP A 159 -0.64 14.87 8.63
CA TRP A 159 0.34 15.82 8.18
C TRP A 159 1.39 16.13 9.24
N GLN A 160 2.63 16.12 8.79
CA GLN A 160 3.79 16.69 9.46
C GLN A 160 4.69 17.31 8.39
N GLU A 161 5.38 18.40 8.69
CA GLU A 161 6.26 19.06 7.72
C GLU A 161 7.56 18.26 7.49
N THR A 162 7.40 17.09 6.85
CA THR A 162 8.52 16.20 6.47
C THR A 162 8.50 15.93 4.96
N ALA A 163 9.62 15.44 4.44
CA ALA A 163 9.75 15.09 3.03
C ALA A 163 8.77 13.95 2.66
N GLU A 164 8.65 12.96 3.53
CA GLU A 164 7.80 11.78 3.35
C GLU A 164 6.30 12.14 3.33
N ALA A 165 5.84 12.97 4.28
CA ALA A 165 4.46 13.44 4.27
C ALA A 165 4.17 14.27 3.01
N SER A 166 5.12 15.12 2.61
CA SER A 166 5.02 15.89 1.36
C SER A 166 5.00 15.00 0.13
N SER A 167 5.79 13.92 0.12
CA SER A 167 5.80 12.90 -0.94
C SER A 167 4.45 12.19 -1.04
N ALA A 168 3.91 11.73 0.10
CA ALA A 168 2.62 11.07 0.18
C ALA A 168 1.49 11.96 -0.34
N VAL A 169 1.47 13.23 0.07
CA VAL A 169 0.47 14.20 -0.42
C VAL A 169 0.59 14.40 -1.94
N ARG A 170 1.79 14.62 -2.46
CA ARG A 170 1.97 14.83 -3.90
C ARG A 170 1.52 13.63 -4.72
N ALA A 171 1.90 12.43 -4.28
CA ALA A 171 1.56 11.19 -4.97
C ALA A 171 0.07 10.85 -4.87
N SER A 172 -0.61 11.24 -3.78
CA SER A 172 -2.04 10.97 -3.59
C SER A 172 -2.99 11.96 -4.28
N VAL A 173 -2.49 13.03 -4.90
CA VAL A 173 -3.35 14.04 -5.58
C VAL A 173 -4.42 13.44 -6.51
N PRO A 174 -4.13 12.40 -7.32
CA PRO A 174 -5.16 11.76 -8.13
C PRO A 174 -6.34 11.20 -7.31
N LEU A 175 -6.06 10.58 -6.15
CA LEU A 175 -7.07 10.09 -5.20
C LEU A 175 -7.79 11.24 -4.48
N LEU A 176 -7.04 12.26 -4.05
CA LEU A 176 -7.61 13.43 -3.37
C LEU A 176 -8.60 14.21 -4.23
N LYS A 177 -8.45 14.21 -5.56
CA LYS A 177 -9.40 14.82 -6.49
C LYS A 177 -10.74 14.10 -6.58
N LEU A 178 -10.80 12.84 -6.17
CA LEU A 178 -12.04 12.08 -6.10
C LEU A 178 -12.75 12.26 -4.76
N ALA A 179 -12.07 12.87 -3.78
CA ALA A 179 -12.59 13.01 -2.43
C ALA A 179 -13.76 14.01 -2.35
N GLY A 180 -14.80 13.63 -1.63
CA GLY A 180 -15.88 14.52 -1.24
C GLY A 180 -15.48 15.52 -0.15
N SER A 181 -14.53 15.13 0.71
CA SER A 181 -13.90 15.98 1.73
C SER A 181 -12.50 15.50 2.09
N VAL A 182 -11.62 16.46 2.43
CA VAL A 182 -10.24 16.17 2.84
C VAL A 182 -9.95 16.87 4.17
N HIS A 183 -9.62 16.07 5.18
CA HIS A 183 -9.30 16.50 6.54
C HIS A 183 -7.79 16.39 6.79
N ILE A 184 -7.11 17.53 6.93
CA ILE A 184 -5.68 17.57 7.28
C ILE A 184 -5.56 17.59 8.79
N VAL A 185 -4.84 16.63 9.34
CA VAL A 185 -4.69 16.43 10.79
C VAL A 185 -3.23 16.51 11.18
N ILE A 186 -2.92 17.42 12.12
CA ILE A 186 -1.60 17.58 12.72
C ILE A 186 -1.72 17.13 14.18
N VAL A 187 -0.95 16.14 14.57
CA VAL A 187 -0.91 15.69 15.97
C VAL A 187 0.21 16.45 16.69
N ASP A 188 -0.17 17.44 17.51
CA ASP A 188 0.76 18.27 18.27
C ASP A 188 0.12 18.69 19.61
N ASP A 189 0.95 18.83 20.65
CA ASP A 189 0.51 19.34 21.95
C ASP A 189 0.51 20.89 22.01
N ASN A 190 1.05 21.56 21.00
CA ASN A 190 1.05 23.01 20.87
C ASN A 190 -0.31 23.50 20.32
N ARG A 191 -1.18 23.99 21.22
CA ARG A 191 -2.56 24.43 20.90
C ARG A 191 -2.64 25.82 20.25
N ASP A 192 -1.52 26.52 20.06
CA ASP A 192 -1.50 27.90 19.58
C ASP A 192 -1.43 28.04 18.04
N LEU A 193 -1.42 26.94 17.28
CA LEU A 193 -1.46 26.98 15.82
C LEU A 193 -2.82 27.47 15.31
N ARG A 194 -2.86 28.78 14.98
CA ARG A 194 -4.09 29.45 14.49
C ARG A 194 -4.43 29.14 13.03
N ASP A 195 -3.45 28.72 12.24
CA ASP A 195 -3.59 28.40 10.82
C ASP A 195 -2.78 27.14 10.50
N PRO A 196 -3.38 25.97 10.74
CA PRO A 196 -2.67 24.71 10.53
C PRO A 196 -2.44 24.46 9.04
N ALA A 197 -1.17 24.29 8.66
CA ALA A 197 -0.72 23.89 7.33
C ALA A 197 -1.19 24.80 6.15
N PRO A 198 -1.03 26.17 6.21
CA PRO A 198 -1.53 27.04 5.16
C PRO A 198 -0.88 26.77 3.79
N GLY A 199 0.39 26.39 3.77
CA GLY A 199 1.09 26.01 2.53
C GLY A 199 0.50 24.75 1.89
N LEU A 200 0.11 23.76 2.69
CA LEU A 200 -0.52 22.54 2.20
C LEU A 200 -1.94 22.82 1.67
N LEU A 201 -2.73 23.61 2.38
CA LEU A 201 -4.07 24.01 1.93
C LEU A 201 -3.99 24.72 0.57
N SER A 202 -3.10 25.70 0.43
CA SER A 202 -2.86 26.41 -0.83
C SER A 202 -2.40 25.46 -1.94
N TYR A 203 -1.50 24.54 -1.65
CA TYR A 203 -1.04 23.55 -2.62
C TYR A 203 -2.19 22.68 -3.12
N LEU A 204 -2.96 22.08 -2.22
CA LEU A 204 -4.07 21.18 -2.58
C LEU A 204 -5.16 21.91 -3.36
N SER A 205 -5.54 23.14 -2.94
CA SER A 205 -6.48 23.98 -3.66
C SER A 205 -6.00 24.29 -5.09
N SER A 206 -4.71 24.58 -5.26
CA SER A 206 -4.11 24.83 -6.59
C SER A 206 -4.13 23.61 -7.51
N ARG A 207 -4.23 22.40 -6.92
CA ARG A 207 -4.36 21.12 -7.64
C ARG A 207 -5.81 20.74 -7.93
N GLY A 208 -6.79 21.56 -7.52
CA GLY A 208 -8.20 21.29 -7.71
C GLY A 208 -8.78 20.30 -6.72
N VAL A 209 -8.17 20.16 -5.53
CA VAL A 209 -8.77 19.44 -4.40
C VAL A 209 -9.68 20.39 -3.65
N GLU A 210 -10.92 19.99 -3.45
CA GLU A 210 -11.97 20.79 -2.83
C GLU A 210 -12.30 20.32 -1.41
N ASN A 211 -13.15 21.08 -0.70
CA ASN A 211 -13.65 20.74 0.64
C ASN A 211 -12.54 20.39 1.65
N LEU A 212 -11.53 21.26 1.70
CA LEU A 212 -10.37 21.11 2.58
C LEU A 212 -10.66 21.67 3.98
N SER A 213 -10.25 20.94 5.00
CA SER A 213 -10.17 21.42 6.38
C SER A 213 -8.84 21.02 7.00
N ALA A 214 -8.36 21.79 7.97
CA ALA A 214 -7.13 21.47 8.69
C ALA A 214 -7.34 21.74 10.19
N GLU A 215 -6.88 20.83 11.03
CA GLU A 215 -6.93 20.99 12.48
C GLU A 215 -5.69 20.39 13.17
N VAL A 216 -5.40 20.96 14.34
CA VAL A 216 -4.38 20.43 15.26
C VAL A 216 -5.08 19.64 16.34
N VAL A 217 -4.66 18.39 16.53
CA VAL A 217 -5.21 17.49 17.55
C VAL A 217 -4.15 17.24 18.63
N PRO A 218 -4.42 17.51 19.90
CA PRO A 218 -3.45 17.29 20.95
C PRO A 218 -3.18 15.80 21.15
N ARG A 219 -1.91 15.47 21.35
CA ARG A 219 -1.47 14.10 21.61
C ARG A 219 -1.92 13.59 22.99
N ASN A 220 -1.88 14.45 24.02
CA ASN A 220 -2.27 14.11 25.40
C ASN A 220 -1.60 12.81 25.92
N ASP A 221 -0.27 12.68 25.73
CA ASP A 221 0.54 11.51 26.12
C ASP A 221 0.13 10.17 25.47
N ARG A 222 -0.74 10.18 24.49
CA ARG A 222 -1.17 8.99 23.73
C ARG A 222 -0.22 8.68 22.58
N LEU A 223 -0.28 7.46 22.07
CA LEU A 223 0.40 7.13 20.81
C LEU A 223 -0.21 7.91 19.65
N VAL A 224 0.62 8.46 18.79
CA VAL A 224 0.16 9.22 17.60
C VAL A 224 -0.80 8.40 16.74
N THR A 225 -0.53 7.09 16.59
CA THR A 225 -1.40 6.16 15.85
C THR A 225 -2.80 6.11 16.41
N HIS A 226 -2.96 6.00 17.72
CA HIS A 226 -4.29 5.98 18.38
C HIS A 226 -5.03 7.30 18.21
N VAL A 227 -4.32 8.44 18.26
CA VAL A 227 -4.93 9.76 18.04
C VAL A 227 -5.41 9.89 16.58
N LEU A 228 -4.62 9.42 15.62
CA LEU A 228 -4.98 9.41 14.21
C LEU A 228 -6.16 8.48 13.92
N ASP A 229 -6.18 7.29 14.52
CA ASP A 229 -7.27 6.31 14.34
C ASP A 229 -8.60 6.83 14.88
N ASP A 230 -8.61 7.37 16.11
CA ASP A 230 -9.82 7.98 16.69
C ASP A 230 -10.31 9.17 15.85
N HIS A 231 -9.38 9.98 15.33
CA HIS A 231 -9.73 11.10 14.50
C HIS A 231 -10.31 10.65 13.15
N ALA A 232 -9.68 9.64 12.50
CA ALA A 232 -10.17 9.07 11.26
C ALA A 232 -11.58 8.48 11.42
N GLU A 233 -11.86 7.83 12.56
CA GLU A 233 -13.20 7.35 12.90
C GLU A 233 -14.19 8.49 13.09
N ARG A 234 -13.80 9.55 13.83
CA ARG A 234 -14.62 10.72 14.09
C ARG A 234 -15.07 11.46 12.83
N VAL A 235 -14.19 11.57 11.83
CA VAL A 235 -14.51 12.21 10.54
C VAL A 235 -15.08 11.25 9.50
N GLY A 236 -15.16 9.96 9.80
CA GLY A 236 -15.63 8.93 8.88
C GLY A 236 -14.68 8.70 7.69
N ALA A 237 -13.37 8.79 7.92
CA ALA A 237 -12.39 8.66 6.85
C ALA A 237 -12.41 7.26 6.20
N ASN A 238 -12.59 7.23 4.88
CA ASN A 238 -12.52 6.03 4.05
C ASN A 238 -11.08 5.70 3.61
N LEU A 239 -10.21 6.72 3.61
CA LEU A 239 -8.82 6.62 3.22
C LEU A 239 -7.96 7.50 4.14
N VAL A 240 -6.82 7.00 4.57
CA VAL A 240 -5.79 7.78 5.25
C VAL A 240 -4.59 7.96 4.32
N VAL A 241 -4.05 9.17 4.25
CA VAL A 241 -2.81 9.50 3.55
C VAL A 241 -1.77 9.92 4.55
N MET A 242 -0.60 9.29 4.54
CA MET A 242 0.48 9.63 5.47
C MET A 242 1.86 9.31 4.88
N GLY A 243 2.88 10.01 5.39
CA GLY A 243 4.28 9.68 5.10
C GLY A 243 4.71 8.38 5.77
N ALA A 244 5.60 7.65 5.13
CA ALA A 244 6.26 6.48 5.69
C ALA A 244 7.70 6.84 6.08
N TYR A 245 8.19 6.35 7.24
CA TYR A 245 9.59 6.50 7.68
C TYR A 245 10.11 7.93 7.94
N GLY A 246 9.29 8.83 8.43
CA GLY A 246 9.62 10.25 8.69
C GLY A 246 10.73 10.55 9.71
N HIS A 247 11.44 9.56 10.20
CA HIS A 247 12.64 9.73 11.03
C HIS A 247 13.83 9.03 10.38
N ALA A 248 14.77 9.82 9.88
CA ALA A 248 16.00 9.42 9.21
C ALA A 248 16.97 8.64 10.13
N ARG A 249 16.60 7.46 10.60
CA ARG A 249 17.53 6.54 11.27
C ARG A 249 17.30 5.12 10.79
N LEU A 250 18.30 4.65 10.01
CA LEU A 250 18.73 3.29 9.81
C LEU A 250 18.17 2.55 8.56
N ARG A 251 19.04 2.50 7.55
CA ARG A 251 19.09 1.47 6.51
C ARG A 251 19.32 0.06 7.08
N GLU A 252 19.59 -0.04 8.37
CA GLU A 252 19.86 -1.30 9.04
C GLU A 252 18.77 -1.54 10.07
N TRP A 253 17.82 -2.41 9.70
CA TRP A 253 16.77 -2.93 10.54
C TRP A 253 15.68 -1.94 10.97
N VAL A 254 14.46 -2.27 10.52
CA VAL A 254 13.20 -1.97 11.17
C VAL A 254 12.46 -0.73 10.66
N PHE A 255 11.30 -0.98 10.09
CA PHE A 255 10.14 -0.10 10.03
C PHE A 255 10.16 0.93 11.17
N GLY A 256 10.09 2.21 10.88
CA GLY A 256 9.93 3.25 11.90
C GLY A 256 8.72 2.89 12.79
N GLY A 257 8.83 3.10 14.11
CA GLY A 257 7.84 2.60 15.06
C GLY A 257 6.39 2.94 14.72
N VAL A 258 6.13 4.13 14.17
CA VAL A 258 4.79 4.56 13.72
C VAL A 258 4.38 3.80 12.46
N THR A 259 5.20 3.75 11.42
CA THR A 259 4.90 3.05 10.16
C THR A 259 4.62 1.56 10.40
N ARG A 260 5.46 0.90 11.19
CA ARG A 260 5.25 -0.51 11.55
C ARG A 260 3.95 -0.72 12.32
N SER A 261 3.69 0.13 13.32
CA SER A 261 2.47 0.05 14.12
C SER A 261 1.23 0.24 13.24
N VAL A 262 1.27 1.21 12.30
CA VAL A 262 0.14 1.41 11.36
C VAL A 262 -0.03 0.20 10.46
N VAL A 263 1.02 -0.29 9.80
CA VAL A 263 0.93 -1.44 8.87
C VAL A 263 0.46 -2.72 9.56
N GLN A 264 0.85 -2.94 10.82
CA GLN A 264 0.42 -4.10 11.61
C GLN A 264 -1.03 -4.02 12.11
N HIS A 265 -1.61 -2.82 12.19
CA HIS A 265 -2.95 -2.59 12.76
C HIS A 265 -3.86 -1.83 11.80
N LEU A 266 -3.65 -1.98 10.48
CA LEU A 266 -4.49 -1.34 9.47
C LEU A 266 -5.95 -1.76 9.62
N THR A 267 -6.81 -0.78 9.87
CA THR A 267 -8.27 -0.98 9.96
C THR A 267 -9.00 -0.44 8.74
N ARG A 268 -8.33 0.39 7.94
CA ARG A 268 -8.88 1.08 6.78
C ARG A 268 -7.85 1.25 5.67
N PRO A 269 -8.29 1.54 4.43
CA PRO A 269 -7.38 1.89 3.34
C PRO A 269 -6.40 2.99 3.75
N THR A 270 -5.11 2.77 3.49
CA THR A 270 -4.05 3.71 3.88
C THR A 270 -3.03 3.85 2.77
N PHE A 271 -2.85 5.07 2.30
CA PHE A 271 -1.86 5.45 1.29
C PHE A 271 -0.60 5.97 1.97
N MET A 272 0.53 5.39 1.63
CA MET A 272 1.83 5.78 2.19
C MET A 272 2.86 6.02 1.10
N ALA A 273 3.70 7.05 1.27
CA ALA A 273 4.89 7.26 0.47
C ALA A 273 6.06 7.70 1.35
N ARG A 274 7.23 7.49 0.81
CA ARG A 274 8.50 7.83 1.45
C ARG A 274 9.09 9.13 0.90
#